data_666533d324d1624b21006efb60fdaa4a
#
_entry.id   666533d324d1624b21006efb60fdaa4a
#
_cell.length_a   1.000
_cell.length_b   1.000
_cell.length_c   1.000
_cell.angle_alpha   90.00
_cell.angle_beta   90.00
_cell.angle_gamma   90.00
#
_symmetry.space_group_name_H-M   'P 1'
#
loop_
_entity.id
_entity.type
_entity.pdbx_description
1 polymer ?
#
loop_
_entity_poly.entity_id
_entity_poly.type
_entity_poly.pdbx_seq_one_letter_code
_entity_poly.pdbx_strand_id
1 'polypeptide(L)'
;MNKRLARLSIFAALLVAAAASVYAGGWTIITLNDFPDHAVAGKPLTLTFSIRQHGNNLLAGLKPAVRASTAGGLEVDAAAHPTANQGEYSATVRLVSPGEWTIRVDSGFNPEDKVRAYNSLVLPSLKVIRDDAPLPAYSSAERGSRLFVAKGCIGCHATGSEKDLSQKQFAADYLKKFLADPSIRKVDMPNLQLKQEEISALTAFINGSGGSSKRKGI
;
A
#
# COMPACT_ATOMS: atom_id res chain seq x y z
N MET A 1 -53.56 -8.40 14.77
CA MET A 1 -52.17 -8.42 14.26
C MET A 1 -51.37 -9.40 15.11
N ASN A 2 -50.82 -10.45 14.51
CA ASN A 2 -50.32 -11.64 15.25
C ASN A 2 -48.96 -11.26 15.89
N LYS A 3 -48.85 -11.23 17.22
CA LYS A 3 -47.67 -10.85 18.01
C LYS A 3 -46.39 -11.61 17.59
N ARG A 4 -46.55 -12.82 17.03
CA ARG A 4 -45.42 -13.63 16.51
C ARG A 4 -44.85 -13.07 15.20
N LEU A 5 -45.71 -12.59 14.29
CA LEU A 5 -45.28 -11.98 13.02
C LEU A 5 -44.56 -10.66 13.25
N ALA A 6 -45.03 -9.84 14.19
CA ALA A 6 -44.36 -8.59 14.57
C ALA A 6 -42.95 -8.84 15.15
N ARG A 7 -42.77 -9.89 15.98
CA ARG A 7 -41.46 -10.26 16.53
C ARG A 7 -40.49 -10.77 15.46
N LEU A 8 -40.97 -11.57 14.50
CA LEU A 8 -40.15 -12.04 13.37
C LEU A 8 -39.72 -10.89 12.48
N SER A 9 -40.57 -9.91 12.21
CA SER A 9 -40.23 -8.74 11.41
C SER A 9 -39.19 -7.85 12.08
N ILE A 10 -39.25 -7.68 13.41
CA ILE A 10 -38.24 -6.90 14.17
C ILE A 10 -36.91 -7.63 14.18
N PHE A 11 -36.88 -8.97 14.31
CA PHE A 11 -35.64 -9.74 14.26
C PHE A 11 -34.98 -9.71 12.86
N ALA A 12 -35.76 -9.79 11.80
CA ALA A 12 -35.28 -9.67 10.42
C ALA A 12 -34.73 -8.27 10.14
N ALA A 13 -35.39 -7.20 10.62
CA ALA A 13 -34.92 -5.83 10.48
C ALA A 13 -33.61 -5.56 11.25
N LEU A 14 -33.46 -6.14 12.45
CA LEU A 14 -32.23 -6.06 13.23
C LEU A 14 -31.04 -6.80 12.57
N LEU A 15 -31.29 -7.95 11.93
CA LEU A 15 -30.29 -8.70 11.18
C LEU A 15 -29.83 -7.95 9.94
N VAL A 16 -30.74 -7.30 9.21
CA VAL A 16 -30.41 -6.48 8.04
C VAL A 16 -29.64 -5.21 8.45
N ALA A 17 -30.01 -4.56 9.56
CA ALA A 17 -29.31 -3.41 10.09
C ALA A 17 -27.88 -3.76 10.58
N ALA A 18 -27.67 -4.94 11.17
CA ALA A 18 -26.37 -5.42 11.58
C ALA A 18 -25.44 -5.72 10.38
N ALA A 19 -25.98 -6.19 9.25
CA ALA A 19 -25.21 -6.43 8.03
C ALA A 19 -24.80 -5.14 7.32
N ALA A 20 -25.57 -4.05 7.45
CA ALA A 20 -25.28 -2.77 6.83
C ALA A 20 -24.19 -1.94 7.57
N SER A 21 -23.93 -2.26 8.84
CA SER A 21 -22.97 -1.49 9.65
C SER A 21 -21.49 -1.83 9.41
N VAL A 22 -21.19 -2.85 8.61
CA VAL A 22 -19.79 -3.30 8.36
C VAL A 22 -18.99 -2.34 7.46
N TYR A 23 -19.65 -1.42 6.74
CA TYR A 23 -19.03 -0.49 5.80
C TYR A 23 -19.15 0.98 6.19
N ALA A 24 -19.53 1.28 7.42
CA ALA A 24 -19.70 2.65 7.88
C ALA A 24 -18.35 3.34 8.17
N GLY A 25 -17.76 3.93 7.15
CA GLY A 25 -16.59 4.79 7.26
C GLY A 25 -15.27 4.04 7.39
N GLY A 26 -14.19 4.70 6.98
CA GLY A 26 -12.84 4.20 7.17
C GLY A 26 -11.93 4.51 5.98
N TRP A 27 -10.67 4.31 6.21
CA TRP A 27 -9.60 4.43 5.22
C TRP A 27 -8.89 3.09 5.07
N THR A 28 -8.24 2.89 3.93
CA THR A 28 -7.51 1.66 3.67
C THR A 28 -6.03 1.92 3.50
N ILE A 29 -5.21 0.93 3.87
CA ILE A 29 -3.81 0.84 3.47
C ILE A 29 -3.67 -0.27 2.45
N ILE A 30 -3.01 0.06 1.35
CA ILE A 30 -2.60 -0.86 0.31
C ILE A 30 -1.12 -1.17 0.51
N THR A 31 -0.76 -2.44 0.55
CA THR A 31 0.61 -2.92 0.74
C THR A 31 0.99 -3.83 -0.40
N LEU A 32 1.96 -3.45 -1.23
CA LEU A 32 2.47 -4.34 -2.26
C LEU A 32 3.33 -5.45 -1.64
N ASN A 33 3.17 -6.68 -2.13
CA ASN A 33 4.02 -7.79 -1.72
C ASN A 33 5.45 -7.59 -2.23
N ASP A 34 5.57 -7.23 -3.50
CA ASP A 34 6.85 -6.88 -4.13
C ASP A 34 6.67 -5.60 -4.97
N PHE A 35 7.66 -4.73 -4.94
CA PHE A 35 7.73 -3.58 -5.82
C PHE A 35 9.05 -3.62 -6.60
N PRO A 36 9.01 -3.83 -7.92
CA PRO A 36 10.23 -4.00 -8.72
C PRO A 36 10.99 -2.69 -8.87
N ASP A 37 12.30 -2.79 -9.04
CA ASP A 37 13.16 -1.64 -9.34
C ASP A 37 12.85 -1.06 -10.73
N HIS A 38 12.45 -1.92 -11.68
CA HIS A 38 12.10 -1.56 -13.06
C HIS A 38 11.09 -2.56 -13.66
N ALA A 39 10.54 -2.20 -14.80
CA ALA A 39 9.81 -3.11 -15.66
C ALA A 39 10.39 -3.08 -17.09
N VAL A 40 10.06 -4.08 -17.89
CA VAL A 40 10.48 -4.15 -19.30
C VAL A 40 9.28 -3.80 -20.20
N ALA A 41 9.49 -2.89 -21.15
CA ALA A 41 8.46 -2.45 -22.08
C ALA A 41 7.83 -3.63 -22.81
N GLY A 42 6.49 -3.67 -22.82
CA GLY A 42 5.73 -4.71 -23.50
C GLY A 42 5.68 -6.06 -22.78
N LYS A 43 6.44 -6.28 -21.69
CA LYS A 43 6.32 -7.51 -20.86
C LYS A 43 5.22 -7.36 -19.81
N PRO A 44 4.54 -8.45 -19.43
CA PRO A 44 3.57 -8.41 -18.32
C PRO A 44 4.27 -8.04 -17.00
N LEU A 45 3.67 -7.11 -16.26
CA LEU A 45 4.04 -6.77 -14.89
C LEU A 45 2.87 -7.17 -14.00
N THR A 46 3.07 -8.13 -13.13
CA THR A 46 2.08 -8.55 -12.13
C THR A 46 2.37 -7.86 -10.82
N LEU A 47 1.36 -7.16 -10.29
CA LEU A 47 1.39 -6.51 -8.99
C LEU A 47 0.46 -7.28 -8.06
N THR A 48 1.00 -7.79 -6.95
CA THR A 48 0.23 -8.44 -5.88
C THR A 48 0.27 -7.56 -4.66
N PHE A 49 -0.89 -7.32 -4.05
CA PHE A 49 -1.02 -6.40 -2.93
C PHE A 49 -2.14 -6.80 -1.97
N SER A 50 -1.98 -6.45 -0.70
CA SER A 50 -2.99 -6.62 0.32
C SER A 50 -3.69 -5.29 0.61
N ILE A 51 -4.98 -5.34 0.96
CA ILE A 51 -5.77 -4.18 1.37
C ILE A 51 -6.22 -4.38 2.80
N ARG A 52 -5.93 -3.40 3.67
CA ARG A 52 -6.28 -3.43 5.09
C ARG A 52 -7.07 -2.19 5.49
N GLN A 53 -8.20 -2.38 6.14
CA GLN A 53 -8.92 -1.29 6.80
C GLN A 53 -8.15 -0.86 8.06
N HIS A 54 -7.99 0.43 8.24
CA HIS A 54 -7.24 1.05 9.36
C HIS A 54 -5.81 0.47 9.55
N GLY A 55 -5.24 -0.11 8.48
CA GLY A 55 -3.92 -0.70 8.50
C GLY A 55 -3.83 -2.14 9.02
N ASN A 56 -4.85 -2.68 9.66
CA ASN A 56 -4.79 -3.98 10.35
C ASN A 56 -5.68 -5.05 9.73
N ASN A 57 -6.96 -4.75 9.49
CA ASN A 57 -7.95 -5.74 9.09
C ASN A 57 -7.93 -5.98 7.58
N LEU A 58 -7.55 -7.17 7.15
CA LEU A 58 -7.58 -7.57 5.75
C LEU A 58 -9.00 -7.55 5.20
N LEU A 59 -9.20 -6.89 4.06
CA LEU A 59 -10.50 -6.72 3.41
C LEU A 59 -10.61 -7.63 2.18
N ALA A 60 -11.51 -8.59 2.24
CA ALA A 60 -11.92 -9.41 1.10
C ALA A 60 -13.15 -8.82 0.40
N GLY A 61 -13.44 -9.29 -0.83
CA GLY A 61 -14.66 -8.93 -1.56
C GLY A 61 -14.64 -7.54 -2.20
N LEU A 62 -13.50 -6.84 -2.20
CA LEU A 62 -13.34 -5.56 -2.88
C LEU A 62 -13.17 -5.77 -4.40
N LYS A 63 -13.29 -4.67 -5.14
CA LYS A 63 -13.05 -4.59 -6.60
C LYS A 63 -11.93 -3.58 -6.87
N PRO A 64 -10.68 -3.90 -6.51
CA PRO A 64 -9.58 -2.98 -6.72
C PRO A 64 -9.22 -2.87 -8.20
N ALA A 65 -8.56 -1.75 -8.54
CA ALA A 65 -8.07 -1.51 -9.88
C ALA A 65 -6.66 -0.92 -9.85
N VAL A 66 -5.89 -1.20 -10.90
CA VAL A 66 -4.55 -0.62 -11.12
C VAL A 66 -4.63 0.24 -12.37
N ARG A 67 -4.19 1.48 -12.26
CA ARG A 67 -4.00 2.40 -13.38
C ARG A 67 -2.54 2.77 -13.48
N ALA A 68 -1.96 2.64 -14.66
CA ALA A 68 -0.62 3.10 -14.98
C ALA A 68 -0.68 4.18 -16.04
N SER A 69 0.08 5.27 -15.87
CA SER A 69 0.11 6.38 -16.82
C SER A 69 1.51 6.98 -16.95
N THR A 70 1.75 7.64 -18.10
CA THR A 70 2.95 8.44 -18.34
C THR A 70 2.58 9.93 -18.39
N ALA A 71 3.58 10.81 -18.21
CA ALA A 71 3.40 12.24 -18.42
C ALA A 71 2.95 12.59 -19.86
N GLY A 72 3.27 11.73 -20.84
CA GLY A 72 2.85 11.88 -22.23
C GLY A 72 1.42 11.42 -22.55
N GLY A 73 0.62 11.05 -21.53
CA GLY A 73 -0.79 10.70 -21.68
C GLY A 73 -1.07 9.25 -22.07
N LEU A 74 -0.06 8.36 -22.09
CA LEU A 74 -0.35 6.92 -22.23
C LEU A 74 -0.98 6.42 -20.93
N GLU A 75 -2.05 5.63 -21.05
CA GLU A 75 -2.73 5.02 -19.91
C GLU A 75 -2.98 3.54 -20.13
N VAL A 76 -2.90 2.76 -19.06
CA VAL A 76 -3.23 1.33 -19.01
C VAL A 76 -3.98 1.07 -17.71
N ASP A 77 -5.14 0.46 -17.81
CA ASP A 77 -5.97 0.05 -16.68
C ASP A 77 -6.04 -1.48 -16.59
N ALA A 78 -6.06 -2.00 -15.39
CA ALA A 78 -6.31 -3.41 -15.12
C ALA A 78 -7.16 -3.58 -13.85
N ALA A 79 -8.20 -4.41 -13.94
CA ALA A 79 -8.91 -4.88 -12.76
C ALA A 79 -8.01 -5.83 -11.97
N ALA A 80 -8.05 -5.75 -10.64
CA ALA A 80 -7.39 -6.70 -9.78
C ALA A 80 -8.37 -7.78 -9.32
N HIS A 81 -7.88 -9.00 -9.22
CA HIS A 81 -8.65 -10.17 -8.82
C HIS A 81 -8.14 -10.71 -7.48
N PRO A 82 -9.01 -11.27 -6.62
CA PRO A 82 -8.57 -11.89 -5.39
C PRO A 82 -7.64 -13.07 -5.67
N THR A 83 -6.64 -13.25 -4.81
CA THR A 83 -5.78 -14.44 -4.79
C THR A 83 -6.37 -15.50 -3.83
N ALA A 84 -5.62 -16.57 -3.57
CA ALA A 84 -5.99 -17.57 -2.55
C ALA A 84 -5.89 -17.02 -1.11
N ASN A 85 -5.15 -15.92 -0.90
CA ASN A 85 -4.96 -15.31 0.41
C ASN A 85 -6.06 -14.28 0.69
N GLN A 86 -6.62 -14.30 1.89
CA GLN A 86 -7.64 -13.33 2.29
C GLN A 86 -7.13 -11.88 2.20
N GLY A 87 -7.90 -11.01 1.56
CA GLY A 87 -7.57 -9.57 1.43
C GLY A 87 -6.38 -9.28 0.54
N GLU A 88 -5.89 -10.26 -0.21
CA GLU A 88 -4.84 -10.12 -1.20
C GLU A 88 -5.43 -10.16 -2.62
N TYR A 89 -4.90 -9.30 -3.47
CA TYR A 89 -5.35 -9.13 -4.86
C TYR A 89 -4.15 -9.08 -5.79
N SER A 90 -4.37 -9.45 -7.05
CA SER A 90 -3.35 -9.42 -8.10
C SER A 90 -3.91 -8.78 -9.36
N ALA A 91 -3.13 -7.91 -9.99
CA ALA A 91 -3.41 -7.32 -11.29
C ALA A 91 -2.19 -7.43 -12.19
N THR A 92 -2.41 -7.68 -13.48
CA THR A 92 -1.34 -7.70 -14.48
C THR A 92 -1.54 -6.55 -15.45
N VAL A 93 -0.53 -5.68 -15.56
CA VAL A 93 -0.48 -4.58 -16.53
C VAL A 93 0.63 -4.83 -17.55
N ARG A 94 0.49 -4.24 -18.73
CA ARG A 94 1.52 -4.28 -19.78
C ARG A 94 1.89 -2.85 -20.15
N LEU A 95 3.05 -2.39 -19.67
CA LEU A 95 3.56 -1.05 -19.89
C LEU A 95 4.23 -1.03 -21.27
N VAL A 96 3.60 -0.36 -22.23
CA VAL A 96 3.90 -0.54 -23.67
C VAL A 96 5.15 0.20 -24.16
N SER A 97 5.63 1.21 -23.43
CA SER A 97 6.77 2.03 -23.86
C SER A 97 7.80 2.23 -22.76
N PRO A 98 9.09 2.35 -23.08
CA PRO A 98 10.11 2.79 -22.14
C PRO A 98 9.82 4.20 -21.60
N GLY A 99 10.30 4.50 -20.40
CA GLY A 99 10.14 5.79 -19.72
C GLY A 99 9.71 5.66 -18.29
N GLU A 100 9.29 6.77 -17.69
CA GLU A 100 8.77 6.82 -16.33
C GLU A 100 7.25 6.64 -16.32
N TRP A 101 6.78 5.70 -15.54
CA TRP A 101 5.36 5.39 -15.37
C TRP A 101 4.93 5.62 -13.93
N THR A 102 3.83 6.31 -13.75
CA THR A 102 3.13 6.41 -12.46
C THR A 102 2.09 5.32 -12.38
N ILE A 103 2.11 4.54 -11.31
CA ILE A 103 1.13 3.49 -11.05
C ILE A 103 0.31 3.87 -9.83
N ARG A 104 -1.00 3.85 -9.99
CA ARG A 104 -1.98 4.02 -8.92
C ARG A 104 -2.72 2.70 -8.70
N VAL A 105 -2.85 2.32 -7.45
CA VAL A 105 -3.71 1.21 -7.03
C VAL A 105 -4.89 1.80 -6.27
N ASP A 106 -6.11 1.58 -6.76
CA ASP A 106 -7.35 1.93 -6.07
C ASP A 106 -7.89 0.70 -5.34
N SER A 107 -8.24 0.84 -4.07
CA SER A 107 -8.69 -0.29 -3.26
C SER A 107 -10.08 -0.81 -3.61
N GLY A 108 -10.90 0.01 -4.27
CA GLY A 108 -12.32 -0.30 -4.49
C GLY A 108 -13.17 -0.24 -3.21
N PHE A 109 -12.59 0.27 -2.11
CA PHE A 109 -13.31 0.50 -0.86
C PHE A 109 -14.06 1.83 -0.93
N ASN A 110 -15.36 1.83 -0.61
CA ASN A 110 -16.24 2.99 -0.72
C ASN A 110 -16.08 3.75 -2.06
N PRO A 111 -16.44 3.15 -3.20
CA PRO A 111 -16.23 3.75 -4.52
C PRO A 111 -17.01 5.05 -4.74
N GLU A 112 -18.07 5.28 -3.95
CA GLU A 112 -18.88 6.51 -3.97
C GLU A 112 -18.32 7.63 -3.09
N ASP A 113 -17.34 7.33 -2.24
CA ASP A 113 -16.73 8.31 -1.36
C ASP A 113 -15.85 9.28 -2.18
N LYS A 114 -16.16 10.58 -2.09
CA LYS A 114 -15.43 11.65 -2.77
C LYS A 114 -13.97 11.77 -2.31
N VAL A 115 -13.61 11.14 -1.21
CA VAL A 115 -12.25 11.15 -0.63
C VAL A 115 -11.43 9.94 -1.09
N ARG A 116 -11.34 9.74 -2.41
CA ARG A 116 -10.53 8.66 -3.02
C ARG A 116 -9.06 8.65 -2.59
N ALA A 117 -8.54 9.78 -2.10
CA ALA A 117 -7.14 9.90 -1.68
C ALA A 117 -6.77 8.94 -0.54
N TYR A 118 -7.70 8.64 0.37
CA TYR A 118 -7.46 7.73 1.50
C TYR A 118 -7.63 6.25 1.18
N ASN A 119 -8.10 5.93 -0.03
CA ASN A 119 -8.41 4.59 -0.48
C ASN A 119 -7.62 4.19 -1.74
N SER A 120 -6.56 4.93 -2.05
CA SER A 120 -5.65 4.64 -3.15
C SER A 120 -4.19 4.83 -2.75
N LEU A 121 -3.31 4.11 -3.44
CA LEU A 121 -1.86 4.23 -3.31
C LEU A 121 -1.27 4.64 -4.64
N VAL A 122 -0.59 5.78 -4.68
CA VAL A 122 0.27 6.16 -5.81
C VAL A 122 1.68 5.64 -5.53
N LEU A 123 2.14 4.74 -6.36
CA LEU A 123 3.48 4.16 -6.24
C LEU A 123 4.56 5.16 -6.67
N PRO A 124 5.78 5.00 -6.18
CA PRO A 124 6.94 5.72 -6.73
C PRO A 124 7.05 5.45 -8.23
N SER A 125 7.50 6.45 -8.98
CA SER A 125 7.70 6.30 -10.43
C SER A 125 8.47 5.02 -10.75
N LEU A 126 7.94 4.23 -11.69
CA LEU A 126 8.55 2.99 -12.14
C LEU A 126 9.25 3.23 -13.47
N LYS A 127 10.53 2.99 -13.50
CA LYS A 127 11.31 3.06 -14.74
C LYS A 127 11.02 1.83 -15.60
N VAL A 128 10.46 2.05 -16.78
CA VAL A 128 10.27 1.02 -17.81
C VAL A 128 11.41 1.10 -18.80
N ILE A 129 12.13 0.01 -18.99
CA ILE A 129 13.30 -0.06 -19.83
C ILE A 129 13.04 -0.96 -21.07
N ARG A 130 13.88 -0.82 -22.10
CA ARG A 130 13.95 -1.83 -23.15
C ARG A 130 14.64 -3.08 -22.61
N ASP A 131 14.39 -4.22 -23.23
CA ASP A 131 14.91 -5.53 -22.79
C ASP A 131 16.46 -5.60 -22.81
N ASP A 132 17.07 -4.81 -23.69
CA ASP A 132 18.53 -4.69 -23.86
C ASP A 132 19.19 -3.54 -23.07
N ALA A 133 18.41 -2.77 -22.31
CA ALA A 133 18.89 -1.61 -21.61
C ALA A 133 19.57 -1.98 -20.27
N PRO A 134 20.55 -1.17 -19.81
CA PRO A 134 21.16 -1.39 -18.50
C PRO A 134 20.13 -1.23 -17.38
N LEU A 135 20.26 -2.06 -16.36
CA LEU A 135 19.36 -2.03 -15.20
C LEU A 135 19.59 -0.75 -14.38
N PRO A 136 18.51 -0.11 -13.89
CA PRO A 136 18.65 1.01 -12.98
C PRO A 136 19.30 0.57 -11.67
N ALA A 137 20.22 1.36 -11.15
CA ALA A 137 20.84 1.13 -9.85
C ALA A 137 20.25 2.12 -8.83
N TYR A 138 19.82 1.61 -7.70
CA TYR A 138 19.33 2.41 -6.57
C TYR A 138 20.24 2.17 -5.35
N SER A 139 20.58 3.22 -4.65
CA SER A 139 21.18 3.11 -3.32
C SER A 139 20.18 2.45 -2.33
N SER A 140 20.69 1.92 -1.22
CA SER A 140 19.83 1.33 -0.20
C SER A 140 18.78 2.32 0.33
N ALA A 141 19.12 3.59 0.49
CA ALA A 141 18.19 4.61 0.96
C ALA A 141 17.12 4.95 -0.10
N GLU A 142 17.48 5.05 -1.38
CA GLU A 142 16.52 5.26 -2.48
C GLU A 142 15.55 4.07 -2.58
N ARG A 143 16.08 2.84 -2.54
CA ARG A 143 15.23 1.64 -2.51
C ARG A 143 14.32 1.63 -1.28
N GLY A 144 14.83 2.02 -0.10
CA GLY A 144 14.04 2.15 1.11
C GLY A 144 12.94 3.19 1.01
N SER A 145 13.20 4.35 0.39
CA SER A 145 12.18 5.37 0.10
C SER A 145 11.06 4.83 -0.78
N ARG A 146 11.41 4.11 -1.85
CA ARG A 146 10.44 3.47 -2.75
C ARG A 146 9.60 2.43 -2.01
N LEU A 147 10.23 1.59 -1.20
CA LEU A 147 9.54 0.58 -0.37
C LEU A 147 8.66 1.21 0.69
N PHE A 148 9.05 2.31 1.30
CA PHE A 148 8.26 3.02 2.31
C PHE A 148 6.88 3.44 1.76
N VAL A 149 6.82 3.85 0.50
CA VAL A 149 5.56 4.12 -0.20
C VAL A 149 4.88 2.81 -0.60
N ALA A 150 5.56 1.91 -1.29
CA ALA A 150 4.97 0.70 -1.86
C ALA A 150 4.42 -0.26 -0.79
N LYS A 151 5.04 -0.33 0.38
CA LYS A 151 4.56 -1.10 1.55
C LYS A 151 3.44 -0.39 2.33
N GLY A 152 3.02 0.81 1.90
CA GLY A 152 1.94 1.56 2.53
C GLY A 152 2.33 2.24 3.85
N CYS A 153 3.62 2.29 4.22
CA CYS A 153 4.09 2.93 5.45
C CYS A 153 3.69 4.41 5.51
N ILE A 154 3.69 5.08 4.36
CA ILE A 154 3.29 6.48 4.21
C ILE A 154 1.85 6.74 4.67
N GLY A 155 0.96 5.73 4.65
CA GLY A 155 -0.43 5.88 5.09
C GLY A 155 -0.58 6.20 6.57
N CYS A 156 0.38 5.78 7.40
CA CYS A 156 0.43 6.11 8.84
C CYS A 156 1.58 7.06 9.19
N HIS A 157 2.69 6.99 8.46
CA HIS A 157 3.94 7.68 8.78
C HIS A 157 4.26 8.84 7.81
N ALA A 158 3.23 9.45 7.21
CA ALA A 158 3.40 10.63 6.37
C ALA A 158 4.02 11.80 7.16
N THR A 159 4.81 12.63 6.47
CA THR A 159 5.36 13.85 7.04
C THR A 159 4.24 14.74 7.58
N GLY A 160 4.40 15.20 8.82
CA GLY A 160 3.41 16.01 9.52
C GLY A 160 2.27 15.23 10.18
N SER A 161 2.24 13.89 10.07
CA SER A 161 1.32 13.06 10.85
C SER A 161 1.79 12.89 12.30
N GLU A 162 0.91 12.45 13.20
CA GLU A 162 1.29 12.14 14.59
C GLU A 162 2.38 11.05 14.69
N LYS A 163 2.46 10.17 13.68
CA LYS A 163 3.42 9.08 13.58
C LYS A 163 4.56 9.39 12.59
N ASP A 164 4.82 10.67 12.30
CA ASP A 164 5.88 11.11 11.39
C ASP A 164 7.25 10.59 11.85
N LEU A 165 7.98 9.99 10.91
CA LEU A 165 9.33 9.45 11.12
C LEU A 165 10.45 10.36 10.60
N SER A 166 10.14 11.47 9.91
CA SER A 166 11.11 12.31 9.21
C SER A 166 12.17 12.94 10.12
N GLN A 167 11.86 13.07 11.43
CA GLN A 167 12.76 13.62 12.45
C GLN A 167 13.23 12.55 13.46
N LYS A 168 12.93 11.26 13.21
CA LYS A 168 13.28 10.18 14.12
C LYS A 168 14.58 9.50 13.68
N GLN A 169 15.35 9.10 14.67
CA GLN A 169 16.51 8.23 14.48
C GLN A 169 16.39 7.05 15.44
N PHE A 170 16.71 5.89 14.95
CA PHE A 170 16.64 4.64 15.71
C PHE A 170 17.99 3.93 15.66
N ALA A 171 18.34 3.20 16.72
CA ALA A 171 19.43 2.24 16.62
C ALA A 171 19.11 1.24 15.49
N ALA A 172 20.04 1.05 14.57
CA ALA A 172 19.80 0.25 13.36
C ALA A 172 19.35 -1.17 13.68
N ASP A 173 19.98 -1.81 14.67
CA ASP A 173 19.62 -3.18 15.07
C ASP A 173 18.24 -3.28 15.72
N TYR A 174 17.86 -2.24 16.47
CA TYR A 174 16.50 -2.15 17.03
C TYR A 174 15.48 -2.02 15.91
N LEU A 175 15.71 -1.10 14.95
CA LEU A 175 14.78 -0.87 13.84
C LEU A 175 14.63 -2.11 12.95
N LYS A 176 15.72 -2.81 12.66
CA LYS A 176 15.68 -4.07 11.91
C LYS A 176 14.86 -5.14 12.61
N LYS A 177 15.07 -5.35 13.91
CA LYS A 177 14.28 -6.31 14.71
C LYS A 177 12.82 -5.93 14.76
N PHE A 178 12.50 -4.64 14.92
CA PHE A 178 11.12 -4.14 14.96
C PHE A 178 10.42 -4.29 13.60
N LEU A 179 11.09 -4.00 12.48
CA LEU A 179 10.54 -4.17 11.14
C LEU A 179 10.33 -5.65 10.78
N ALA A 180 11.18 -6.55 11.30
CA ALA A 180 11.02 -7.99 11.11
C ALA A 180 9.80 -8.54 11.89
N ASP A 181 9.58 -8.02 13.10
CA ASP A 181 8.47 -8.41 13.95
C ASP A 181 7.99 -7.23 14.82
N PRO A 182 6.98 -6.49 14.37
CA PRO A 182 6.41 -5.37 15.14
C PRO A 182 5.80 -5.79 16.49
N SER A 183 5.47 -7.07 16.69
CA SER A 183 4.85 -7.57 17.92
C SER A 183 5.76 -7.51 19.15
N ILE A 184 7.07 -7.31 18.96
CA ILE A 184 8.03 -7.06 20.05
C ILE A 184 7.69 -5.80 20.86
N ARG A 185 6.83 -4.94 20.33
CA ARG A 185 6.24 -3.79 21.01
C ARG A 185 4.72 -3.89 20.95
N LYS A 186 4.04 -3.38 21.97
CA LYS A 186 2.58 -3.26 21.98
C LYS A 186 2.17 -2.01 21.18
N VAL A 187 2.33 -2.07 19.86
CA VAL A 187 1.98 -0.97 18.94
C VAL A 187 1.01 -1.48 17.88
N ASP A 188 0.20 -0.57 17.39
CA ASP A 188 -0.76 -0.82 16.32
C ASP A 188 -0.05 -0.67 14.96
N MET A 189 0.82 -1.62 14.64
CA MET A 189 1.53 -1.71 13.38
C MET A 189 1.45 -3.16 12.87
N PRO A 190 0.94 -3.39 11.65
CA PRO A 190 0.82 -4.72 11.10
C PRO A 190 2.20 -5.35 10.82
N ASN A 191 2.31 -6.66 10.96
CA ASN A 191 3.45 -7.40 10.44
C ASN A 191 3.28 -7.55 8.92
N LEU A 192 4.15 -6.88 8.16
CA LEU A 192 4.12 -6.88 6.70
C LEU A 192 4.95 -8.02 6.08
N GLN A 193 5.54 -8.90 6.91
CA GLN A 193 6.39 -10.01 6.49
C GLN A 193 7.52 -9.57 5.53
N LEU A 194 8.20 -8.48 5.90
CA LEU A 194 9.24 -7.86 5.09
C LEU A 194 10.43 -8.81 4.92
N LYS A 195 10.97 -8.86 3.71
CA LYS A 195 12.21 -9.56 3.39
C LYS A 195 13.42 -8.86 4.02
N GLN A 196 14.51 -9.58 4.26
CA GLN A 196 15.69 -9.02 4.93
C GLN A 196 16.33 -7.85 4.16
N GLU A 197 16.33 -7.90 2.82
CA GLU A 197 16.77 -6.79 1.99
C GLU A 197 15.85 -5.56 2.07
N GLU A 198 14.53 -5.76 2.19
CA GLU A 198 13.57 -4.68 2.37
C GLU A 198 13.74 -4.01 3.73
N ILE A 199 13.93 -4.79 4.80
CA ILE A 199 14.23 -4.30 6.14
C ILE A 199 15.50 -3.46 6.14
N SER A 200 16.55 -3.92 5.46
CA SER A 200 17.82 -3.21 5.38
C SER A 200 17.68 -1.87 4.63
N ALA A 201 16.95 -1.87 3.51
CA ALA A 201 16.68 -0.66 2.72
C ALA A 201 15.81 0.35 3.48
N LEU A 202 14.73 -0.12 4.11
CA LEU A 202 13.86 0.73 4.95
C LEU A 202 14.62 1.33 6.14
N THR A 203 15.49 0.55 6.79
CA THR A 203 16.34 1.04 7.87
C THR A 203 17.27 2.16 7.40
N ALA A 204 17.89 2.00 6.22
CA ALA A 204 18.76 3.02 5.64
C ALA A 204 17.99 4.31 5.30
N PHE A 205 16.79 4.19 4.76
CA PHE A 205 15.92 5.33 4.43
C PHE A 205 15.45 6.07 5.68
N ILE A 206 14.86 5.36 6.65
CA ILE A 206 14.29 5.97 7.86
C ILE A 206 15.37 6.72 8.64
N ASN A 207 16.55 6.12 8.83
CA ASN A 207 17.63 6.77 9.54
C ASN A 207 18.33 7.86 8.71
N GLY A 208 18.33 7.75 7.38
CA GLY A 208 18.84 8.78 6.48
C GLY A 208 17.97 10.04 6.46
N SER A 209 16.67 9.89 6.56
CA SER A 209 15.70 11.01 6.58
C SER A 209 15.83 11.87 7.82
N GLY A 210 16.10 11.27 9.00
CA GLY A 210 16.32 12.01 10.26
C GLY A 210 17.64 12.79 10.32
N GLY A 211 18.62 12.47 9.45
CA GLY A 211 19.93 13.16 9.43
C GLY A 211 19.97 14.43 8.58
N SER A 212 19.05 14.61 7.64
CA SER A 212 19.09 15.73 6.69
C SER A 212 18.73 17.09 7.30
N SER A 213 17.95 17.11 8.39
CA SER A 213 17.56 18.37 9.05
C SER A 213 18.68 19.01 9.88
N LYS A 214 19.70 18.25 10.33
CA LYS A 214 20.81 18.79 11.11
C LYS A 214 21.93 19.44 10.28
N ARG A 215 21.91 19.34 8.95
CA ARG A 215 22.96 19.90 8.09
C ARG A 215 22.65 21.30 7.52
N LYS A 216 21.54 21.92 7.89
CA LYS A 216 21.21 23.31 7.47
C LYS A 216 21.42 24.35 8.58
N GLY A 217 22.33 24.13 9.49
CA GLY A 217 22.65 25.05 10.57
C GLY A 217 24.16 25.08 10.85
N ILE A 218 24.96 25.53 9.87
CA ILE A 218 26.30 26.16 10.05
C ILE A 218 26.39 27.25 9.01
#